data_47b1f41e996ac1b293e0cb973dc29e73
#
_entry.id   47b1f41e996ac1b293e0cb973dc29e73
#
_cell.length_a   1.000
_cell.length_b   1.000
_cell.length_c   1.000
_cell.angle_alpha   90.00
_cell.angle_beta   90.00
_cell.angle_gamma   90.00
#
_symmetry.space_group_name_H-M   'P 1'
#
loop_
_entity.id
_entity.type
_entity.pdbx_description
1 polymer ?
#
loop_
_entity_poly.entity_id
_entity_poly.type
_entity_poly.pdbx_seq_one_letter_code
_entity_poly.pdbx_strand_id
1 'polypeptide(L)'
;KNIFLGNDVIVNMNCTFVDNKTIRIGDRVLIASNVQIYTSSHPVLPQERFVPDWRERQTTFFRTYARPIEIESNVWIGGGAIILPGVTIGNNVVIGAGSVVTKDIPDNVIAVGNPCRVAREIGERDREYYFRDLKMDFPYTSDKITSEIKK
;
A
#
# COMPACT_ATOMS: atom_id res chain seq x y z
N LYS A 1 5.71 11.24 15.48
CA LYS A 1 6.12 9.96 14.89
C LYS A 1 4.88 9.15 14.63
N ASN A 2 4.50 9.00 13.36
CA ASN A 2 3.18 8.47 12.99
C ASN A 2 3.26 7.16 12.19
N ILE A 3 4.47 6.65 11.89
CA ILE A 3 4.65 5.40 11.15
C ILE A 3 5.01 4.29 12.14
N PHE A 4 4.24 3.20 12.10
CA PHE A 4 4.39 2.01 12.94
C PHE A 4 4.50 0.79 12.02
N LEU A 5 5.56 0.03 12.18
CA LEU A 5 5.84 -1.17 11.40
C LEU A 5 5.81 -2.38 12.31
N GLY A 6 5.19 -3.45 11.84
CA GLY A 6 5.27 -4.78 12.44
C GLY A 6 6.60 -5.47 12.13
N ASN A 7 6.62 -6.78 12.27
CA ASN A 7 7.80 -7.62 12.02
C ASN A 7 7.89 -8.00 10.52
N ASP A 8 9.12 -8.23 10.03
CA ASP A 8 9.38 -8.74 8.68
C ASP A 8 8.79 -7.83 7.57
N VAL A 9 8.91 -6.52 7.74
CA VAL A 9 8.45 -5.53 6.76
C VAL A 9 9.62 -5.11 5.88
N ILE A 10 9.44 -5.20 4.57
CA ILE A 10 10.39 -4.71 3.58
C ILE A 10 9.79 -3.50 2.87
N VAL A 11 10.53 -2.39 2.89
CA VAL A 11 10.22 -1.19 2.12
C VAL A 11 11.33 -0.98 1.10
N ASN A 12 10.98 -1.07 -0.18
CA ASN A 12 11.93 -0.93 -1.27
C ASN A 12 12.21 0.54 -1.60
N MET A 13 13.02 0.78 -2.62
CA MET A 13 13.55 2.11 -2.97
C MET A 13 12.46 3.12 -3.36
N ASN A 14 12.72 4.40 -3.10
CA ASN A 14 11.92 5.55 -3.53
C ASN A 14 10.45 5.52 -3.07
N CYS A 15 10.17 4.89 -1.93
CA CYS A 15 8.84 4.95 -1.35
C CYS A 15 8.61 6.28 -0.63
N THR A 16 7.40 6.82 -0.76
CA THR A 16 6.99 8.09 -0.13
C THR A 16 5.93 7.82 0.94
N PHE A 17 6.16 8.34 2.15
CA PHE A 17 5.21 8.29 3.26
C PHE A 17 4.89 9.72 3.70
N VAL A 18 3.64 10.15 3.51
CA VAL A 18 3.14 11.43 4.02
C VAL A 18 2.31 11.14 5.26
N ASP A 19 2.92 11.26 6.43
CA ASP A 19 2.43 10.77 7.71
C ASP A 19 1.81 11.87 8.60
N ASN A 20 0.95 12.71 8.04
CA ASN A 20 0.17 13.69 8.83
C ASN A 20 -0.79 13.03 9.84
N LYS A 21 -1.12 11.75 9.64
CA LYS A 21 -1.81 10.83 10.56
C LYS A 21 -1.08 9.49 10.57
N THR A 22 -1.53 8.60 11.44
CA THR A 22 -0.95 7.27 11.62
C THR A 22 -0.96 6.47 10.33
N ILE A 23 0.18 5.87 10.03
CA ILE A 23 0.34 4.77 9.07
C ILE A 23 0.76 3.56 9.89
N ARG A 24 -0.10 2.55 9.93
CA ARG A 24 0.17 1.28 10.61
C ARG A 24 0.34 0.18 9.58
N ILE A 25 1.42 -0.56 9.69
CA ILE A 25 1.77 -1.67 8.78
C ILE A 25 2.00 -2.90 9.64
N GLY A 26 1.26 -3.95 9.37
CA GLY A 26 1.33 -5.22 10.07
C GLY A 26 2.60 -6.03 9.78
N ASP A 27 2.55 -7.31 10.10
CA ASP A 27 3.68 -8.22 9.94
C ASP A 27 3.77 -8.79 8.52
N ARG A 28 4.98 -9.12 8.06
CA ARG A 28 5.25 -9.75 6.76
C ARG A 28 4.63 -8.97 5.59
N VAL A 29 4.96 -7.69 5.51
CA VAL A 29 4.49 -6.80 4.44
C VAL A 29 5.65 -6.46 3.50
N LEU A 30 5.41 -6.64 2.20
CA LEU A 30 6.34 -6.29 1.14
C LEU A 30 5.84 -5.05 0.40
N ILE A 31 6.59 -3.96 0.45
CA ILE A 31 6.31 -2.72 -0.27
C ILE A 31 7.36 -2.55 -1.35
N ALA A 32 6.93 -2.67 -2.59
CA ALA A 32 7.81 -2.54 -3.76
C ALA A 32 8.23 -1.08 -4.01
N SER A 33 9.13 -0.88 -4.95
CA SER A 33 9.69 0.44 -5.26
C SER A 33 8.64 1.45 -5.72
N ASN A 34 8.86 2.73 -5.42
CA ASN A 34 8.04 3.87 -5.83
C ASN A 34 6.59 3.84 -5.29
N VAL A 35 6.30 3.08 -4.26
CA VAL A 35 4.99 3.11 -3.59
C VAL A 35 4.83 4.42 -2.84
N GLN A 36 3.63 4.99 -2.88
CA GLN A 36 3.28 6.24 -2.24
C GLN A 36 2.11 6.03 -1.28
N ILE A 37 2.26 6.46 -0.03
CA ILE A 37 1.25 6.35 1.03
C ILE A 37 0.97 7.73 1.57
N TYR A 38 -0.26 8.22 1.34
CA TYR A 38 -0.68 9.56 1.71
C TYR A 38 -1.79 9.51 2.75
N THR A 39 -1.53 9.98 3.96
CA THR A 39 -2.58 10.13 4.99
C THR A 39 -3.34 11.45 4.88
N SER A 40 -2.91 12.38 4.04
CA SER A 40 -3.50 13.70 3.95
C SER A 40 -3.91 14.11 2.55
N SER A 41 -4.88 15.02 2.50
CA SER A 41 -5.40 15.64 1.29
C SER A 41 -5.95 17.02 1.60
N HIS A 42 -6.50 17.68 0.58
CA HIS A 42 -7.08 19.01 0.69
C HIS A 42 -8.56 19.01 0.28
N PRO A 43 -9.38 19.94 0.81
CA PRO A 43 -10.75 20.11 0.35
C PRO A 43 -10.85 20.38 -1.15
N VAL A 44 -11.85 19.80 -1.79
CA VAL A 44 -12.09 19.94 -3.24
C VAL A 44 -12.49 21.39 -3.58
N LEU A 45 -13.36 21.98 -2.77
CA LEU A 45 -13.84 23.34 -3.00
C LEU A 45 -12.75 24.38 -2.66
N PRO A 46 -12.44 25.32 -3.53
CA PRO A 46 -11.44 26.37 -3.25
C PRO A 46 -11.73 27.15 -1.98
N GLN A 47 -13.00 27.48 -1.71
CA GLN A 47 -13.44 28.22 -0.52
C GLN A 47 -13.15 27.45 0.78
N GLU A 48 -13.16 26.13 0.72
CA GLU A 48 -12.82 25.27 1.85
C GLU A 48 -11.31 24.99 1.91
N ARG A 49 -10.63 24.96 0.77
CA ARG A 49 -9.21 24.64 0.67
C ARG A 49 -8.32 25.80 1.11
N PHE A 50 -8.67 27.03 0.72
CA PHE A 50 -7.85 28.20 1.03
C PHE A 50 -8.39 28.96 2.26
N VAL A 51 -7.48 29.47 3.08
CA VAL A 51 -7.79 30.23 4.28
C VAL A 51 -7.63 31.71 3.93
N PRO A 52 -8.73 32.49 3.90
CA PRO A 52 -8.59 33.96 3.82
C PRO A 52 -7.90 34.46 5.08
N ASP A 53 -7.25 35.60 4.98
CA ASP A 53 -6.59 36.27 6.12
C ASP A 53 -5.58 35.40 6.88
N TRP A 54 -4.98 34.42 6.22
CA TRP A 54 -4.07 33.46 6.82
C TRP A 54 -2.84 34.14 7.49
N ARG A 55 -2.42 35.29 6.97
CA ARG A 55 -1.31 36.07 7.56
C ARG A 55 -1.71 36.67 8.90
N GLU A 56 -2.90 37.24 9.00
CA GLU A 56 -3.43 37.83 10.22
C GLU A 56 -3.69 36.73 11.28
N ARG A 57 -4.14 35.58 10.85
CA ARG A 57 -4.37 34.40 11.70
C ARG A 57 -3.10 33.64 12.05
N GLN A 58 -1.96 34.01 11.49
CA GLN A 58 -0.68 33.32 11.68
C GLN A 58 -0.77 31.79 11.43
N THR A 59 -1.44 31.40 10.35
CA THR A 59 -1.65 29.99 9.96
C THR A 59 -1.19 29.75 8.53
N THR A 60 -1.40 28.54 8.00
CA THR A 60 -1.13 28.23 6.59
C THR A 60 -2.24 28.78 5.69
N PHE A 61 -1.89 29.10 4.43
CA PHE A 61 -2.85 29.63 3.45
C PHE A 61 -3.81 28.55 2.93
N PHE A 62 -3.64 27.29 3.31
CA PHE A 62 -4.47 26.16 2.89
C PHE A 62 -4.85 25.26 4.07
N ARG A 63 -5.97 24.58 3.93
CA ARG A 63 -6.40 23.55 4.87
C ARG A 63 -5.98 22.17 4.39
N THR A 64 -5.55 21.35 5.31
CA THR A 64 -5.26 19.94 5.11
C THR A 64 -6.11 19.13 6.06
N TYR A 65 -6.72 18.05 5.57
CA TYR A 65 -7.30 17.02 6.42
C TYR A 65 -6.46 15.74 6.29
N ALA A 66 -6.49 14.92 7.32
CA ALA A 66 -5.75 13.67 7.32
C ALA A 66 -6.55 12.55 7.97
N ARG A 67 -6.42 11.33 7.42
CA ARG A 67 -7.01 10.10 7.92
C ARG A 67 -5.94 9.03 8.04
N PRO A 68 -6.00 8.16 9.05
CA PRO A 68 -5.01 7.09 9.20
C PRO A 68 -5.12 6.09 8.05
N ILE A 69 -4.04 5.35 7.85
CA ILE A 69 -3.98 4.23 6.92
C ILE A 69 -3.55 3.00 7.71
N GLU A 70 -4.28 1.90 7.53
CA GLU A 70 -4.00 0.61 8.13
C GLU A 70 -3.71 -0.40 7.00
N ILE A 71 -2.56 -1.07 7.09
CA ILE A 71 -2.16 -2.16 6.20
C ILE A 71 -1.94 -3.36 7.10
N GLU A 72 -2.81 -4.35 6.98
CA GLU A 72 -2.77 -5.55 7.81
C GLU A 72 -1.60 -6.46 7.41
N SER A 73 -1.57 -7.69 7.94
CA SER A 73 -0.44 -8.60 7.76
C SER A 73 -0.51 -9.39 6.44
N ASN A 74 0.66 -9.89 5.99
CA ASN A 74 0.81 -10.71 4.76
C ASN A 74 0.37 -9.96 3.50
N VAL A 75 0.70 -8.68 3.39
CA VAL A 75 0.33 -7.84 2.25
C VAL A 75 1.53 -7.63 1.32
N TRP A 76 1.29 -7.73 0.02
CA TRP A 76 2.24 -7.30 -1.00
C TRP A 76 1.69 -6.13 -1.79
N ILE A 77 2.40 -5.00 -1.76
CA ILE A 77 2.05 -3.79 -2.51
C ILE A 77 3.01 -3.66 -3.69
N GLY A 78 2.47 -3.80 -4.89
CA GLY A 78 3.19 -3.72 -6.16
C GLY A 78 3.74 -2.32 -6.44
N GLY A 79 4.83 -2.28 -7.22
CA GLY A 79 5.57 -1.05 -7.50
C GLY A 79 4.72 0.08 -8.08
N GLY A 80 4.97 1.31 -7.63
CA GLY A 80 4.26 2.50 -8.09
C GLY A 80 2.79 2.59 -7.64
N ALA A 81 2.33 1.72 -6.74
CA ALA A 81 0.98 1.85 -6.18
C ALA A 81 0.87 3.09 -5.29
N ILE A 82 -0.33 3.67 -5.24
CA ILE A 82 -0.65 4.85 -4.44
C ILE A 82 -1.79 4.49 -3.48
N ILE A 83 -1.56 4.69 -2.18
CA ILE A 83 -2.56 4.46 -1.13
C ILE A 83 -3.06 5.81 -0.62
N LEU A 84 -4.38 6.03 -0.72
CA LEU A 84 -5.00 7.30 -0.36
C LEU A 84 -5.49 7.35 1.10
N PRO A 85 -5.75 8.56 1.65
CA PRO A 85 -6.08 8.74 3.05
C PRO A 85 -7.31 7.94 3.51
N GLY A 86 -7.20 7.30 4.66
CA GLY A 86 -8.30 6.59 5.30
C GLY A 86 -8.53 5.17 4.82
N VAL A 87 -7.65 4.64 3.99
CA VAL A 87 -7.75 3.26 3.45
C VAL A 87 -7.28 2.25 4.49
N THR A 88 -8.04 1.16 4.59
CA THR A 88 -7.64 -0.09 5.24
C THR A 88 -7.40 -1.17 4.17
N ILE A 89 -6.23 -1.80 4.19
CA ILE A 89 -5.91 -2.98 3.37
C ILE A 89 -5.89 -4.18 4.31
N GLY A 90 -6.77 -5.14 4.06
CA GLY A 90 -6.94 -6.33 4.87
C GLY A 90 -5.76 -7.31 4.81
N ASN A 91 -5.91 -8.43 5.51
CA ASN A 91 -4.89 -9.48 5.58
C ASN A 91 -4.80 -10.27 4.27
N ASN A 92 -3.58 -10.76 3.97
CA ASN A 92 -3.36 -11.65 2.82
C ASN A 92 -3.85 -11.02 1.50
N VAL A 93 -3.40 -9.79 1.23
CA VAL A 93 -3.81 -9.00 0.05
C VAL A 93 -2.62 -8.75 -0.87
N VAL A 94 -2.87 -8.80 -2.16
CA VAL A 94 -1.93 -8.33 -3.19
C VAL A 94 -2.52 -7.10 -3.88
N ILE A 95 -1.80 -5.98 -3.83
CA ILE A 95 -2.10 -4.79 -4.62
C ILE A 95 -1.21 -4.79 -5.85
N GLY A 96 -1.81 -4.83 -7.03
CA GLY A 96 -1.06 -4.82 -8.30
C GLY A 96 -0.30 -3.52 -8.53
N ALA A 97 0.79 -3.61 -9.29
CA ALA A 97 1.63 -2.45 -9.60
C ALA A 97 0.82 -1.33 -10.31
N GLY A 98 1.16 -0.06 -10.00
CA GLY A 98 0.50 1.12 -10.57
C GLY A 98 -0.95 1.34 -10.11
N SER A 99 -1.43 0.60 -9.13
CA SER A 99 -2.80 0.75 -8.61
C SER A 99 -2.96 2.02 -7.77
N VAL A 100 -4.16 2.63 -7.82
CA VAL A 100 -4.53 3.75 -6.95
C VAL A 100 -5.65 3.30 -6.01
N VAL A 101 -5.29 3.01 -4.76
CA VAL A 101 -6.21 2.49 -3.75
C VAL A 101 -6.96 3.65 -3.11
N THR A 102 -8.24 3.75 -3.41
CA THR A 102 -9.13 4.84 -2.99
C THR A 102 -10.19 4.42 -1.98
N LYS A 103 -10.31 3.12 -1.69
CA LYS A 103 -11.27 2.50 -0.77
C LYS A 103 -10.62 1.30 -0.10
N ASP A 104 -11.23 0.86 0.99
CA ASP A 104 -10.80 -0.33 1.72
C ASP A 104 -10.78 -1.57 0.81
N ILE A 105 -9.79 -2.43 1.05
CA ILE A 105 -9.60 -3.70 0.36
C ILE A 105 -9.81 -4.82 1.38
N PRO A 106 -10.73 -5.74 1.13
CA PRO A 106 -11.00 -6.84 2.05
C PRO A 106 -9.86 -7.87 2.09
N ASP A 107 -9.91 -8.78 3.05
CA ASP A 107 -8.96 -9.88 3.19
C ASP A 107 -8.96 -10.84 1.99
N ASN A 108 -7.84 -11.53 1.79
CA ASN A 108 -7.68 -12.67 0.88
C ASN A 108 -7.98 -12.37 -0.60
N VAL A 109 -7.59 -11.19 -1.08
CA VAL A 109 -7.87 -10.77 -2.46
C VAL A 109 -6.63 -10.26 -3.20
N ILE A 110 -6.73 -10.27 -4.52
CA ILE A 110 -5.87 -9.51 -5.42
C ILE A 110 -6.69 -8.33 -5.94
N ALA A 111 -6.18 -7.12 -5.74
CA ALA A 111 -6.81 -5.87 -6.18
C ALA A 111 -5.87 -5.08 -7.09
N VAL A 112 -6.40 -4.52 -8.17
CA VAL A 112 -5.60 -3.85 -9.21
C VAL A 112 -6.33 -2.64 -9.81
N GLY A 113 -5.58 -1.77 -10.42
CA GLY A 113 -6.10 -0.72 -11.32
C GLY A 113 -6.18 0.67 -10.71
N ASN A 114 -6.64 1.61 -11.55
CA ASN A 114 -6.89 3.01 -11.18
C ASN A 114 -8.30 3.42 -11.63
N PRO A 115 -9.27 3.58 -10.73
CA PRO A 115 -9.19 3.28 -9.30
C PRO A 115 -9.05 1.77 -9.03
N CYS A 116 -8.33 1.40 -7.95
CA CYS A 116 -8.11 0.02 -7.56
C CYS A 116 -9.43 -0.68 -7.21
N ARG A 117 -9.59 -1.91 -7.71
CA ARG A 117 -10.74 -2.78 -7.43
C ARG A 117 -10.29 -4.21 -7.20
N VAL A 118 -11.03 -4.95 -6.41
CA VAL A 118 -10.84 -6.38 -6.27
C VAL A 118 -10.99 -7.04 -7.64
N ALA A 119 -9.92 -7.69 -8.09
CA ALA A 119 -9.91 -8.45 -9.34
C ALA A 119 -10.40 -9.89 -9.13
N ARG A 120 -9.95 -10.51 -8.01
CA ARG A 120 -10.36 -11.87 -7.60
C ARG A 120 -9.93 -12.18 -6.18
N GLU A 121 -10.51 -13.24 -5.63
CA GLU A 121 -10.01 -13.87 -4.40
C GLU A 121 -8.73 -14.68 -4.66
N ILE A 122 -7.93 -14.85 -3.61
CA ILE A 122 -6.80 -15.77 -3.59
C ILE A 122 -7.35 -17.17 -3.36
N GLY A 123 -7.04 -18.10 -4.26
CA GLY A 123 -7.65 -19.44 -4.28
C GLY A 123 -6.64 -20.59 -4.34
N GLU A 124 -7.14 -21.80 -4.59
CA GLU A 124 -6.32 -23.02 -4.62
C GLU A 124 -5.20 -22.97 -5.66
N ARG A 125 -5.44 -22.36 -6.82
CA ARG A 125 -4.41 -22.20 -7.84
C ARG A 125 -3.20 -21.42 -7.34
N ASP A 126 -3.40 -20.39 -6.49
CA ASP A 126 -2.33 -19.57 -5.92
C ASP A 126 -1.52 -20.35 -4.86
N ARG A 127 -2.07 -21.43 -4.33
CA ARG A 127 -1.37 -22.35 -3.44
C ARG A 127 -0.52 -23.36 -4.20
N GLU A 128 -0.92 -23.70 -5.41
CA GLU A 128 -0.22 -24.69 -6.24
C GLU A 128 0.87 -24.03 -7.10
N TYR A 129 0.61 -22.82 -7.61
CA TYR A 129 1.50 -22.12 -8.53
C TYR A 129 1.90 -20.75 -7.98
N TYR A 130 3.19 -20.45 -7.94
CA TYR A 130 3.68 -19.12 -7.51
C TYR A 130 3.83 -18.14 -8.69
N PHE A 131 3.98 -18.61 -9.92
CA PHE A 131 4.02 -17.77 -11.11
C PHE A 131 3.65 -18.58 -12.36
N ARG A 132 2.58 -18.17 -13.04
CA ARG A 132 2.06 -18.83 -14.27
C ARG A 132 1.84 -20.32 -14.05
N ASP A 133 2.72 -21.18 -14.60
CA ASP A 133 2.73 -22.63 -14.54
C ASP A 133 3.85 -23.19 -13.65
N LEU A 134 4.61 -22.31 -12.98
CA LEU A 134 5.64 -22.70 -12.04
C LEU A 134 5.04 -23.13 -10.72
N LYS A 135 5.16 -24.41 -10.40
CA LYS A 135 4.63 -25.00 -9.17
C LYS A 135 5.47 -24.66 -7.95
N MET A 136 4.79 -24.58 -6.81
CA MET A 136 5.46 -24.50 -5.52
C MET A 136 6.15 -25.82 -5.17
N ASP A 137 7.48 -25.79 -5.02
CA ASP A 137 8.29 -26.87 -4.48
C ASP A 137 8.56 -26.60 -3.00
N PHE A 138 7.93 -27.31 -2.10
CA PHE A 138 8.22 -27.22 -0.67
C PHE A 138 9.04 -28.44 -0.19
N PRO A 139 10.03 -28.23 0.71
CA PRO A 139 10.47 -26.95 1.29
C PRO A 139 11.29 -26.12 0.30
N TYR A 140 11.03 -24.82 0.31
CA TYR A 140 11.78 -23.84 -0.47
C TYR A 140 13.21 -23.74 0.09
N THR A 141 14.20 -24.32 -0.57
CA THR A 141 15.59 -24.20 -0.16
C THR A 141 16.25 -23.06 -0.93
N SER A 142 16.99 -22.21 -0.23
CA SER A 142 17.71 -21.05 -0.78
C SER A 142 18.61 -21.40 -1.99
N ASP A 143 19.01 -22.64 -2.13
CA ASP A 143 19.91 -23.12 -3.18
C ASP A 143 19.23 -23.20 -4.56
N LYS A 144 17.89 -23.36 -4.61
CA LYS A 144 17.14 -23.37 -5.89
C LYS A 144 16.96 -21.98 -6.49
N ILE A 145 16.85 -20.93 -5.66
CA ILE A 145 16.70 -19.55 -6.16
C ILE A 145 17.90 -19.14 -7.02
N THR A 146 19.11 -19.50 -6.56
CA THR A 146 20.36 -19.08 -7.20
C THR A 146 20.58 -19.76 -8.56
N SER A 147 20.02 -20.94 -8.79
CA SER A 147 20.17 -21.69 -10.02
C SER A 147 19.19 -21.25 -11.12
N GLU A 148 18.03 -20.70 -10.77
CA GLU A 148 17.01 -20.26 -11.73
C GLU A 148 17.20 -18.80 -12.18
N ILE A 149 17.81 -17.95 -11.35
CA ILE A 149 18.15 -16.56 -11.71
C ILE A 149 19.31 -16.49 -12.73
N LYS A 150 20.08 -17.57 -12.89
CA LYS A 150 21.23 -17.66 -13.82
C LYS A 150 20.90 -18.22 -15.21
N LYS A 151 19.66 -18.51 -15.51
CA LYS A 151 19.15 -18.90 -16.83
C LYS A 151 18.34 -17.76 -17.45
#